data_1ca8cc900665354e610c69dcde5678ea
#
_entry.id   1ca8cc900665354e610c69dcde5678ea
#
_cell.length_a   1.000
_cell.length_b   1.000
_cell.length_c   1.000
_cell.angle_alpha   90.00
_cell.angle_beta   90.00
_cell.angle_gamma   90.00
#
_symmetry.space_group_name_H-M   'P 1'
#
loop_
_entity.id
_entity.type
_entity.pdbx_description
1 polymer ?
#
loop_
_entity_poly.entity_id
_entity_poly.type
_entity_poly.pdbx_seq_one_letter_code
_entity_poly.pdbx_strand_id
1 'polypeptide(L)'
;MNYGEIKLCDIANGEGVRVSLFVSGCTHHCKNCFNPQTGSFDYGEPFTKEVEDKILKELEPSYIDGLSLLGGEPFEPSNQRALVPFLKRVREKYSDKTIWCYSGYLFDKELLSDSRARCECTDEMLSMIDVLVDGEFVEALHDISLAFRGSSNQRIIDVKASLKENKIIPHKLMKRGV
;
A
#
# COMPACT_ATOMS: atom_id res chain seq x y z
N MET A 1 6.69 -7.70 12.26
CA MET A 1 5.38 -7.35 11.66
C MET A 1 4.52 -8.60 11.55
N ASN A 2 3.22 -8.47 11.78
CA ASN A 2 2.26 -9.51 11.46
C ASN A 2 1.47 -9.13 10.20
N TYR A 3 0.75 -10.09 9.63
CA TYR A 3 -0.17 -9.88 8.52
C TYR A 3 -1.48 -10.64 8.76
N GLY A 4 -2.59 -10.07 8.30
CA GLY A 4 -3.92 -10.67 8.48
C GLY A 4 -4.29 -11.62 7.35
N GLU A 5 -3.93 -11.30 6.11
CA GLU A 5 -4.33 -12.07 4.93
C GLU A 5 -3.36 -11.85 3.76
N ILE A 6 -3.28 -12.85 2.87
CA ILE A 6 -2.68 -12.74 1.54
C ILE A 6 -3.70 -13.22 0.52
N LYS A 7 -4.12 -12.34 -0.40
CA LYS A 7 -4.99 -12.70 -1.54
C LYS A 7 -4.14 -12.89 -2.80
N LEU A 8 -4.25 -14.05 -3.43
CA LEU A 8 -3.35 -14.45 -4.53
C LEU A 8 -3.79 -13.93 -5.91
N CYS A 9 -5.09 -13.76 -6.15
CA CYS A 9 -5.65 -13.27 -7.42
C CYS A 9 -6.66 -12.17 -7.13
N ASP A 10 -6.18 -11.06 -6.62
CA ASP A 10 -7.01 -9.92 -6.21
C ASP A 10 -7.15 -8.92 -7.35
N ILE A 11 -8.39 -8.53 -7.64
CA ILE A 11 -8.74 -7.51 -8.65
C ILE A 11 -9.34 -6.24 -8.02
N ALA A 12 -9.51 -6.23 -6.69
CA ALA A 12 -10.17 -5.14 -5.98
C ALA A 12 -9.20 -4.05 -5.48
N ASN A 13 -7.92 -4.37 -5.34
CA ASN A 13 -6.93 -3.51 -4.69
C ASN A 13 -5.81 -3.06 -5.65
N GLY A 14 -6.21 -2.46 -6.77
CA GLY A 14 -5.32 -1.92 -7.80
C GLY A 14 -5.63 -2.45 -9.20
N GLU A 15 -5.04 -1.87 -10.23
CA GLU A 15 -5.25 -2.30 -11.63
C GLU A 15 -4.65 -3.70 -11.87
N GLY A 16 -5.38 -4.49 -12.65
CA GLY A 16 -4.97 -5.84 -13.05
C GLY A 16 -5.20 -6.90 -11.98
N VAL A 17 -4.57 -8.05 -12.13
CA VAL A 17 -4.61 -9.16 -11.17
C VAL A 17 -3.39 -9.07 -10.26
N ARG A 18 -3.59 -9.09 -8.96
CA ARG A 18 -2.54 -8.76 -8.00
C ARG A 18 -2.43 -9.80 -6.88
N VAL A 19 -1.26 -9.88 -6.30
CA VAL A 19 -1.10 -10.46 -4.96
C VAL A 19 -1.25 -9.32 -3.96
N SER A 20 -2.17 -9.45 -3.01
CA SER A 20 -2.43 -8.42 -2.00
C SER A 20 -2.04 -8.90 -0.62
N LEU A 21 -1.14 -8.16 0.03
CA LEU A 21 -0.67 -8.40 1.40
C LEU A 21 -1.36 -7.42 2.36
N PHE A 22 -2.17 -7.95 3.27
CA PHE A 22 -2.85 -7.19 4.32
C PHE A 22 -1.99 -7.20 5.58
N VAL A 23 -1.20 -6.16 5.79
CA VAL A 23 -0.36 -6.00 7.00
C VAL A 23 -1.21 -5.74 8.24
N SER A 24 -0.66 -6.02 9.43
CA SER A 24 -1.27 -5.72 10.71
C SER A 24 -0.57 -4.57 11.42
N GLY A 25 -1.33 -3.81 12.19
CA GLY A 25 -0.89 -2.59 12.87
C GLY A 25 -1.29 -1.31 12.13
N CYS A 26 -2.07 -0.48 12.81
CA CYS A 26 -2.52 0.83 12.32
C CYS A 26 -2.90 1.73 13.49
N THR A 27 -2.42 2.96 13.49
CA THR A 27 -2.71 3.96 14.53
C THR A 27 -3.68 5.06 14.09
N HIS A 28 -4.30 4.93 12.91
CA HIS A 28 -5.29 5.89 12.41
C HIS A 28 -6.65 5.78 13.09
N HIS A 29 -7.12 4.56 13.36
CA HIS A 29 -8.43 4.28 13.99
C HIS A 29 -9.62 4.92 13.25
N CYS A 30 -9.62 4.88 11.91
CA CYS A 30 -10.69 5.43 11.09
C CYS A 30 -12.05 4.83 11.47
N LYS A 31 -13.07 5.68 11.62
CA LYS A 31 -14.44 5.23 11.88
C LYS A 31 -14.94 4.36 10.73
N ASN A 32 -15.49 3.17 11.05
CA ASN A 32 -15.96 2.18 10.09
C ASN A 32 -14.89 1.76 9.06
N CYS A 33 -13.64 1.61 9.51
CA CYS A 33 -12.55 1.04 8.72
C CYS A 33 -12.96 -0.27 8.07
N PHE A 34 -12.56 -0.51 6.80
CA PHE A 34 -12.85 -1.75 6.08
C PHE A 34 -12.16 -2.99 6.68
N ASN A 35 -11.03 -2.80 7.36
CA ASN A 35 -10.23 -3.86 7.96
C ASN A 35 -9.94 -3.59 9.45
N PRO A 36 -10.96 -3.48 10.30
CA PRO A 36 -10.77 -3.03 11.70
C PRO A 36 -9.89 -4.00 12.50
N GLN A 37 -9.92 -5.30 12.19
CA GLN A 37 -9.12 -6.31 12.88
C GLN A 37 -7.61 -6.15 12.62
N THR A 38 -7.21 -5.68 11.42
CA THR A 38 -5.80 -5.43 11.11
C THR A 38 -5.24 -4.17 11.76
N GLY A 39 -6.04 -3.43 12.52
CA GLY A 39 -5.58 -2.32 13.36
C GLY A 39 -4.66 -2.76 14.48
N SER A 40 -4.85 -3.96 15.05
CA SER A 40 -3.94 -4.52 16.04
C SER A 40 -2.63 -4.98 15.43
N PHE A 41 -1.50 -4.62 16.04
CA PHE A 41 -0.16 -5.06 15.60
C PHE A 41 0.06 -6.57 15.81
N ASP A 42 -0.67 -7.18 16.71
CA ASP A 42 -0.55 -8.61 17.06
C ASP A 42 -1.56 -9.48 16.29
N TYR A 43 -2.38 -8.89 15.42
CA TYR A 43 -3.37 -9.64 14.66
C TYR A 43 -2.73 -10.47 13.54
N GLY A 44 -3.26 -11.67 13.34
CA GLY A 44 -2.87 -12.59 12.26
C GLY A 44 -1.56 -13.34 12.55
N GLU A 45 -0.80 -13.61 11.50
CA GLU A 45 0.38 -14.46 11.54
C GLU A 45 1.67 -13.66 11.38
N PRO A 46 2.82 -14.14 11.90
CA PRO A 46 4.12 -13.50 11.70
C PRO A 46 4.51 -13.45 10.22
N PHE A 47 4.98 -12.29 9.77
CA PHE A 47 5.54 -12.09 8.44
C PHE A 47 6.98 -12.58 8.40
N THR A 48 7.15 -13.86 8.05
CA THR A 48 8.44 -14.55 8.03
C THR A 48 9.05 -14.61 6.65
N LYS A 49 10.29 -15.09 6.55
CA LYS A 49 10.99 -15.32 5.28
C LYS A 49 10.26 -16.30 4.36
N GLU A 50 9.66 -17.33 4.93
CA GLU A 50 8.86 -18.31 4.20
C GLU A 50 7.60 -17.68 3.60
N VAL A 51 6.99 -16.73 4.30
CA VAL A 51 5.85 -15.95 3.79
C VAL A 51 6.28 -15.03 2.63
N GLU A 52 7.43 -14.36 2.76
CA GLU A 52 8.01 -13.58 1.66
C GLU A 52 8.27 -14.46 0.43
N ASP A 53 8.87 -15.64 0.61
CA ASP A 53 9.19 -16.59 -0.46
C ASP A 53 7.91 -17.08 -1.15
N LYS A 54 6.84 -17.34 -0.39
CA LYS A 54 5.53 -17.65 -0.93
C LYS A 54 4.99 -16.51 -1.81
N ILE A 55 5.00 -15.28 -1.32
CA ILE A 55 4.52 -14.13 -2.12
C ILE A 55 5.36 -13.96 -3.38
N LEU A 56 6.68 -14.08 -3.29
CA LEU A 56 7.56 -14.00 -4.47
C LEU A 56 7.24 -15.07 -5.52
N LYS A 57 6.88 -16.29 -5.09
CA LYS A 57 6.45 -17.35 -6.00
C LYS A 57 5.11 -17.02 -6.66
N GLU A 58 4.15 -16.50 -5.90
CA GLU A 58 2.82 -16.14 -6.41
C GLU A 58 2.84 -14.92 -7.35
N LEU A 59 3.89 -14.10 -7.30
CA LEU A 59 4.11 -13.00 -8.24
C LEU A 59 4.69 -13.47 -9.59
N GLU A 60 5.20 -14.71 -9.70
CA GLU A 60 5.87 -15.21 -10.89
C GLU A 60 4.99 -15.31 -12.15
N PRO A 61 3.72 -15.76 -12.09
CA PRO A 61 2.88 -15.91 -13.28
C PRO A 61 2.72 -14.60 -14.05
N SER A 62 2.77 -14.69 -15.39
CA SER A 62 2.70 -13.52 -16.27
C SER A 62 1.37 -12.76 -16.20
N TYR A 63 0.28 -13.43 -15.78
CA TYR A 63 -1.03 -12.80 -15.59
C TYR A 63 -1.14 -11.99 -14.29
N ILE A 64 -0.17 -12.09 -13.39
CA ILE A 64 -0.11 -11.26 -12.18
C ILE A 64 0.58 -9.94 -12.51
N ASP A 65 -0.13 -8.83 -12.38
CA ASP A 65 0.37 -7.49 -12.70
C ASP A 65 1.24 -6.89 -11.60
N GLY A 66 1.12 -7.36 -10.37
CA GLY A 66 1.97 -6.88 -9.29
C GLY A 66 1.50 -7.18 -7.87
N LEU A 67 2.08 -6.44 -6.94
CA LEU A 67 1.85 -6.53 -5.50
C LEU A 67 1.03 -5.34 -5.01
N SER A 68 0.08 -5.58 -4.10
CA SER A 68 -0.61 -4.53 -3.34
C SER A 68 -0.35 -4.68 -1.84
N LEU A 69 -0.01 -3.59 -1.19
CA LEU A 69 0.21 -3.48 0.24
C LEU A 69 -0.93 -2.68 0.87
N LEU A 70 -1.63 -3.26 1.81
CA LEU A 70 -2.77 -2.64 2.50
C LEU A 70 -3.06 -3.38 3.81
N GLY A 71 -4.27 -3.24 4.35
CA GLY A 71 -4.74 -3.94 5.56
C GLY A 71 -4.80 -2.99 6.74
N GLY A 72 -3.83 -3.04 7.64
CA GLY A 72 -3.54 -2.01 8.65
C GLY A 72 -2.90 -0.79 7.97
N GLU A 73 -1.72 -0.40 8.40
CA GLU A 73 -0.99 0.73 7.82
C GLU A 73 0.41 0.30 7.39
N PRO A 74 0.69 0.16 6.10
CA PRO A 74 2.03 -0.21 5.62
C PRO A 74 3.12 0.81 6.01
N PHE A 75 2.77 2.09 6.20
CA PHE A 75 3.70 3.14 6.62
C PHE A 75 3.80 3.32 8.13
N GLU A 76 3.26 2.43 8.97
CA GLU A 76 3.72 2.39 10.36
C GLU A 76 5.23 2.10 10.41
N PRO A 77 6.05 2.80 11.20
CA PRO A 77 7.51 2.62 11.20
C PRO A 77 7.97 1.17 11.39
N SER A 78 7.27 0.40 12.23
CA SER A 78 7.57 -1.03 12.41
C SER A 78 7.29 -1.87 11.17
N ASN A 79 6.22 -1.52 10.42
CA ASN A 79 5.85 -2.22 9.20
C ASN A 79 6.79 -1.86 8.05
N GLN A 80 7.19 -0.59 7.93
CA GLN A 80 8.19 -0.17 6.93
C GLN A 80 9.50 -0.94 7.07
N ARG A 81 10.02 -1.08 8.32
CA ARG A 81 11.25 -1.83 8.60
C ARG A 81 11.18 -3.30 8.17
N ALA A 82 10.01 -3.91 8.26
CA ALA A 82 9.80 -5.28 7.81
C ALA A 82 9.55 -5.36 6.29
N LEU A 83 8.85 -4.39 5.71
CA LEU A 83 8.50 -4.39 4.30
C LEU A 83 9.67 -4.02 3.37
N VAL A 84 10.54 -3.08 3.76
CA VAL A 84 11.63 -2.61 2.88
C VAL A 84 12.55 -3.73 2.41
N PRO A 85 13.06 -4.64 3.27
CA PRO A 85 13.86 -5.78 2.79
C PRO A 85 13.09 -6.69 1.84
N PHE A 86 11.82 -6.94 2.08
CA PHE A 86 10.96 -7.72 1.20
C PHE A 86 10.74 -7.04 -0.16
N LEU A 87 10.43 -5.74 -0.18
CA LEU A 87 10.23 -4.98 -1.40
C LEU A 87 11.48 -4.92 -2.29
N LYS A 88 12.68 -4.87 -1.70
CA LYS A 88 13.94 -4.99 -2.43
C LYS A 88 14.00 -6.32 -3.20
N ARG A 89 13.67 -7.42 -2.54
CA ARG A 89 13.62 -8.75 -3.18
C ARG A 89 12.60 -8.80 -4.32
N VAL A 90 11.42 -8.16 -4.13
CA VAL A 90 10.41 -8.06 -5.19
C VAL A 90 10.97 -7.30 -6.39
N ARG A 91 11.63 -6.14 -6.18
CA ARG A 91 12.22 -5.33 -7.25
C ARG A 91 13.40 -6.01 -7.95
N GLU A 92 14.23 -6.73 -7.21
CA GLU A 92 15.34 -7.50 -7.77
C GLU A 92 14.84 -8.63 -8.67
N LYS A 93 13.76 -9.31 -8.28
CA LYS A 93 13.23 -10.46 -9.04
C LYS A 93 12.26 -10.04 -10.15
N TYR A 94 11.48 -8.96 -9.94
CA TYR A 94 10.38 -8.54 -10.81
C TYR A 94 10.40 -7.02 -11.04
N SER A 95 11.22 -6.56 -11.97
CA SER A 95 11.31 -5.13 -12.30
C SER A 95 10.09 -4.60 -13.08
N ASP A 96 9.32 -5.48 -13.71
CA ASP A 96 8.14 -5.19 -14.53
C ASP A 96 6.83 -5.21 -13.74
N LYS A 97 6.80 -5.82 -12.54
CA LYS A 97 5.60 -5.87 -11.69
C LYS A 97 5.38 -4.54 -10.96
N THR A 98 4.17 -4.03 -10.98
CA THR A 98 3.85 -2.80 -10.26
C THR A 98 3.60 -3.05 -8.78
N ILE A 99 3.99 -2.09 -7.93
CA ILE A 99 3.70 -2.11 -6.49
C ILE A 99 2.73 -0.98 -6.17
N TRP A 100 1.55 -1.35 -5.68
CA TRP A 100 0.56 -0.46 -5.11
C TRP A 100 0.64 -0.46 -3.60
N CYS A 101 0.39 0.67 -2.99
CA CYS A 101 0.33 0.78 -1.53
C CYS A 101 -0.85 1.67 -1.13
N TYR A 102 -1.53 1.28 -0.06
CA TYR A 102 -2.61 2.04 0.56
C TYR A 102 -2.14 2.56 1.91
N SER A 103 -2.35 3.85 2.16
CA SER A 103 -1.97 4.48 3.42
C SER A 103 -3.00 5.51 3.87
N GLY A 104 -3.24 5.60 5.17
CA GLY A 104 -3.98 6.70 5.75
C GLY A 104 -3.17 8.00 5.78
N TYR A 105 -1.84 7.93 5.75
CA TYR A 105 -0.96 9.08 5.74
C TYR A 105 -0.97 9.78 4.37
N LEU A 106 -0.90 11.12 4.38
CA LEU A 106 -0.82 11.94 3.17
C LEU A 106 0.61 11.99 2.63
N PHE A 107 0.78 11.73 1.33
CA PHE A 107 2.07 11.66 0.64
C PHE A 107 2.93 12.92 0.86
N ASP A 108 2.39 14.09 0.55
CA ASP A 108 3.10 15.38 0.59
C ASP A 108 3.24 15.96 2.00
N LYS A 109 2.27 15.71 2.89
CA LYS A 109 2.20 16.34 4.22
C LYS A 109 2.82 15.50 5.32
N GLU A 110 2.85 14.16 5.15
CA GLU A 110 3.26 13.26 6.21
C GLU A 110 4.39 12.31 5.76
N LEU A 111 4.34 11.77 4.54
CA LEU A 111 5.38 10.85 4.08
C LEU A 111 6.62 11.57 3.53
N LEU A 112 6.49 12.78 2.99
CA LEU A 112 7.61 13.63 2.53
C LEU A 112 7.99 14.72 3.53
N SER A 113 7.24 14.89 4.61
CA SER A 113 7.49 15.91 5.64
C SER A 113 7.69 15.25 7.00
N ASP A 114 8.24 15.98 7.96
CA ASP A 114 8.42 15.46 9.33
C ASP A 114 7.07 15.08 9.95
N SER A 115 6.93 13.80 10.33
CA SER A 115 5.71 13.24 10.87
C SER A 115 5.97 11.94 11.64
N ARG A 116 4.95 11.44 12.36
CA ARG A 116 5.00 10.14 13.04
C ARG A 116 5.15 8.94 12.09
N ALA A 117 4.79 9.11 10.82
CA ALA A 117 4.91 8.06 9.81
C ALA A 117 6.36 7.83 9.38
N ARG A 118 7.22 8.84 9.55
CA ARG A 118 8.59 8.78 9.01
C ARG A 118 9.54 8.02 9.93
N CYS A 119 10.33 7.19 9.29
CA CYS A 119 11.51 6.54 9.85
C CYS A 119 12.63 6.50 8.81
N GLU A 120 13.74 5.91 9.15
CA GLU A 120 14.91 5.74 8.28
C GLU A 120 14.62 4.98 6.98
N CYS A 121 13.52 4.20 6.94
CA CYS A 121 13.12 3.39 5.79
C CYS A 121 12.16 4.09 4.82
N THR A 122 11.57 5.24 5.19
CA THR A 122 10.44 5.84 4.46
C THR A 122 10.78 6.21 3.03
N ASP A 123 11.89 6.90 2.80
CA ASP A 123 12.28 7.34 1.46
C ASP A 123 12.62 6.15 0.56
N GLU A 124 13.28 5.14 1.12
CA GLU A 124 13.58 3.92 0.39
C GLU A 124 12.30 3.15 0.03
N MET A 125 11.35 3.02 0.96
CA MET A 125 10.06 2.39 0.70
C MET A 125 9.28 3.12 -0.40
N LEU A 126 9.20 4.46 -0.34
CA LEU A 126 8.56 5.28 -1.36
C LEU A 126 9.19 5.09 -2.74
N SER A 127 10.51 4.98 -2.84
CA SER A 127 11.21 4.77 -4.11
C SER A 127 10.83 3.46 -4.81
N MET A 128 10.36 2.48 -4.06
CA MET A 128 9.95 1.16 -4.55
C MET A 128 8.46 1.04 -4.88
N ILE A 129 7.64 2.03 -4.53
CA ILE A 129 6.20 2.04 -4.80
C ILE A 129 5.93 2.76 -6.12
N ASP A 130 5.04 2.21 -6.95
CA ASP A 130 4.60 2.84 -8.21
C ASP A 130 3.37 3.70 -7.99
N VAL A 131 2.38 3.18 -7.25
CA VAL A 131 1.11 3.86 -7.02
C VAL A 131 0.78 3.86 -5.53
N LEU A 132 0.46 5.02 -5.01
CA LEU A 132 0.00 5.21 -3.63
C LEU A 132 -1.46 5.68 -3.63
N VAL A 133 -2.31 4.98 -2.90
CA VAL A 133 -3.64 5.47 -2.51
C VAL A 133 -3.50 6.03 -1.11
N ASP A 134 -3.58 7.37 -0.99
CA ASP A 134 -3.29 8.07 0.26
C ASP A 134 -4.51 8.76 0.88
N GLY A 135 -4.44 8.98 2.17
CA GLY A 135 -5.45 9.66 2.98
C GLY A 135 -6.35 8.69 3.77
N GLU A 136 -6.70 9.10 4.97
CA GLU A 136 -7.59 8.32 5.85
C GLU A 136 -8.97 8.10 5.20
N PHE A 137 -9.55 6.94 5.47
CA PHE A 137 -10.95 6.69 5.09
C PHE A 137 -11.88 7.60 5.92
N VAL A 138 -12.72 8.35 5.23
CA VAL A 138 -13.74 9.22 5.81
C VAL A 138 -15.12 8.71 5.47
N GLU A 139 -15.82 8.14 6.44
CA GLU A 139 -17.15 7.53 6.24
C GLU A 139 -18.16 8.48 5.56
N ALA A 140 -18.19 9.75 5.95
CA ALA A 140 -19.08 10.76 5.37
C ALA A 140 -18.81 11.04 3.87
N LEU A 141 -17.65 10.62 3.35
CA LEU A 141 -17.21 10.77 1.97
C LEU A 141 -17.14 9.41 1.25
N HIS A 142 -17.69 8.36 1.86
CA HIS A 142 -17.72 7.01 1.29
C HIS A 142 -18.52 7.01 -0.01
N ASP A 143 -17.92 6.41 -1.05
CA ASP A 143 -18.57 6.28 -2.36
C ASP A 143 -18.06 5.00 -3.05
N ILE A 144 -18.96 4.05 -3.26
CA ILE A 144 -18.66 2.74 -3.87
C ILE A 144 -18.34 2.82 -5.38
N SER A 145 -18.64 3.95 -6.01
CA SER A 145 -18.32 4.17 -7.44
C SER A 145 -16.86 4.55 -7.69
N LEU A 146 -16.12 4.91 -6.64
CA LEU A 146 -14.73 5.30 -6.74
C LEU A 146 -13.82 4.12 -7.06
N ALA A 147 -13.00 4.26 -8.09
CA ALA A 147 -12.02 3.24 -8.44
C ALA A 147 -10.93 3.13 -7.34
N PHE A 148 -10.75 1.92 -6.79
CA PHE A 148 -9.67 1.55 -5.86
C PHE A 148 -9.49 2.44 -4.61
N ARG A 149 -10.51 3.13 -4.16
CA ARG A 149 -10.50 3.96 -2.94
C ARG A 149 -11.89 3.97 -2.29
N GLY A 150 -11.92 4.13 -0.97
CA GLY A 150 -13.18 4.02 -0.20
C GLY A 150 -13.91 5.34 -0.02
N SER A 151 -13.22 6.48 -0.06
CA SER A 151 -13.81 7.81 0.15
C SER A 151 -13.21 8.86 -0.79
N SER A 152 -13.99 9.88 -1.13
CA SER A 152 -13.64 10.85 -2.18
C SER A 152 -12.46 11.76 -1.84
N ASN A 153 -12.10 11.90 -0.56
CA ASN A 153 -10.91 12.62 -0.11
C ASN A 153 -9.59 11.89 -0.41
N GLN A 154 -9.64 10.56 -0.62
CA GLN A 154 -8.44 9.76 -0.92
C GLN A 154 -7.94 10.04 -2.34
N ARG A 155 -6.62 10.00 -2.53
CA ARG A 155 -5.97 10.29 -3.81
C ARG A 155 -5.28 9.03 -4.33
N ILE A 156 -5.23 8.86 -5.64
CA ILE A 156 -4.39 7.86 -6.30
C ILE A 156 -3.24 8.59 -6.96
N ILE A 157 -2.02 8.36 -6.51
CA ILE A 157 -0.82 9.12 -6.84
C ILE A 157 0.16 8.24 -7.62
N ASP A 158 0.69 8.75 -8.73
CA ASP A 158 1.88 8.19 -9.39
C ASP A 158 3.11 8.62 -8.58
N VAL A 159 3.66 7.69 -7.80
CA VAL A 159 4.73 7.99 -6.84
C VAL A 159 6.02 8.35 -7.57
N LYS A 160 6.41 7.59 -8.59
CA LYS A 160 7.66 7.80 -9.33
C LYS A 160 7.67 9.16 -10.04
N ALA A 161 6.57 9.50 -10.72
CA ALA A 161 6.43 10.79 -11.36
C ALA A 161 6.41 11.92 -10.34
N SER A 162 5.74 11.74 -9.21
CA SER A 162 5.65 12.74 -8.15
C SER A 162 6.99 13.03 -7.49
N LEU A 163 7.79 12.00 -7.20
CA LEU A 163 9.15 12.15 -6.65
C LEU A 163 10.08 12.84 -7.64
N LYS A 164 10.00 12.48 -8.93
CA LYS A 164 10.81 13.07 -9.99
C LYS A 164 10.52 14.57 -10.18
N GLU A 165 9.24 14.94 -10.17
CA GLU A 165 8.82 16.32 -10.43
C GLU A 165 8.69 17.18 -9.15
N ASN A 166 8.92 16.58 -7.98
CA ASN A 166 8.76 17.21 -6.67
C ASN A 166 7.39 17.89 -6.49
N LYS A 167 6.34 17.25 -6.98
CA LYS A 167 4.93 17.66 -6.86
C LYS A 167 4.01 16.44 -7.00
N ILE A 168 2.80 16.53 -6.48
CA ILE A 168 1.81 15.44 -6.63
C ILE A 168 1.41 15.32 -8.11
N ILE A 169 1.66 14.14 -8.67
CA ILE A 169 1.17 13.73 -9.98
C ILE A 169 0.04 12.71 -9.80
N PRO A 170 -1.21 13.09 -10.10
CA PRO A 170 -2.33 12.16 -10.01
C PRO A 170 -2.16 10.99 -10.98
N HIS A 171 -2.45 9.79 -10.51
CA HIS A 171 -2.52 8.62 -11.37
C HIS A 171 -3.66 8.78 -12.41
N LYS A 172 -3.53 8.12 -13.57
CA LYS A 172 -4.53 8.19 -14.67
C LYS A 172 -5.96 7.89 -14.23
N LEU A 173 -6.16 7.06 -13.20
CA LEU A 173 -7.48 6.73 -12.67
C LEU A 173 -8.16 7.88 -11.93
N MET A 174 -7.41 8.85 -11.39
CA MET A 174 -7.97 10.07 -10.82
C MET A 174 -8.55 11.01 -11.88
N LYS A 175 -8.08 10.91 -13.13
CA LYS A 175 -8.52 11.74 -14.25
C LYS A 175 -9.80 11.22 -14.92
N ARG A 176 -10.26 10.00 -14.59
CA ARG A 176 -11.44 9.36 -15.18
C ARG A 176 -12.74 9.59 -14.39
N GLY A 177 -12.71 10.39 -13.33
CA GLY A 177 -13.84 10.73 -12.50
C GLY A 177 -14.39 12.13 -12.84
N VAL A 178 -15.06 12.28 -13.97
CA VAL A 178 -16.04 13.35 -14.25
C VAL A 178 -17.25 12.67 -14.83
#